data_0e923a503465c7a9a4ea664aa8a09ff7
#
_entry.id   0e923a503465c7a9a4ea664aa8a09ff7
#
_cell.length_a   1.000
_cell.length_b   1.000
_cell.length_c   1.000
_cell.angle_alpha   90.00
_cell.angle_beta   90.00
_cell.angle_gamma   90.00
#
_symmetry.space_group_name_H-M   'P 1'
#
loop_
_entity.id
_entity.type
_entity.pdbx_description
1 polymer ?
#
loop_
_entity_poly.entity_id
_entity_poly.type
_entity_poly.pdbx_seq_one_letter_code
_entity_poly.pdbx_strand_id
1 'polypeptide(L)'
;MVGFDDEKKKIVHELVDINNANRSVISMVGMGGLGKTTLAKSVYNDFEVKRSFDIFAWVIISQEYTIHEVLKRIKSEVSATPLADTIQDLSVAISEKLKKGKYLIVLDDVWKEDAWTELLKVFPDVNNGSRVIITTRFLNVAKIADPTIQPHELRLLNIKESKELFLRKVFPRQNTETCCSDDLLDSAHQLVKRCGGLPLALVVLGGLVSTKPQTKDAWQKVVESMKRQFVKGGDKCLEILALSYNDLPHYLKSCFLYFGCFGEDMNIPSKTVIRLWSAEGFLPTENGKTIEESGFDCLVELAQRCLIQVTEHEYDDGVKYCQIHDLLRDMCISEAKDNRFLEIYQNDTVDRATMPNAARRLIIFNEIKTLNYSNSKLRGLFYSLGSYQRLDFAALNGQLGKFKLLRVLYVNKLVISEFPSEIK
;
A
#
# COMPACT_ATOMS: atom_id res chain seq x y z
N MET A 1 -2.54 -14.93 -12.81
CA MET A 1 -1.38 -14.02 -12.65
C MET A 1 -0.60 -14.06 -13.96
N VAL A 2 0.14 -13.02 -14.35
CA VAL A 2 0.91 -13.03 -15.59
C VAL A 2 2.40 -13.16 -15.26
N GLY A 3 3.11 -14.09 -15.92
CA GLY A 3 4.57 -14.19 -15.91
C GLY A 3 5.22 -14.88 -14.70
N PHE A 4 4.46 -15.26 -13.68
CA PHE A 4 5.01 -15.88 -12.47
C PHE A 4 4.42 -17.25 -12.14
N ASP A 5 3.78 -17.92 -13.10
CA ASP A 5 3.13 -19.22 -12.85
C ASP A 5 4.14 -20.30 -12.49
N ASP A 6 5.32 -20.32 -13.13
CA ASP A 6 6.38 -21.28 -12.82
C ASP A 6 7.00 -21.00 -11.44
N GLU A 7 7.21 -19.73 -11.11
CA GLU A 7 7.74 -19.32 -9.81
C GLU A 7 6.76 -19.67 -8.69
N LYS A 8 5.46 -19.41 -8.92
CA LYS A 8 4.40 -19.85 -8.00
C LYS A 8 4.45 -21.36 -7.74
N LYS A 9 4.56 -22.19 -8.80
CA LYS A 9 4.62 -23.64 -8.65
C LYS A 9 5.83 -24.08 -7.83
N LYS A 10 7.02 -23.49 -8.07
CA LYS A 10 8.22 -23.79 -7.28
C LYS A 10 8.01 -23.50 -5.79
N ILE A 11 7.51 -22.29 -5.48
CA ILE A 11 7.29 -21.87 -4.10
C ILE A 11 6.22 -22.75 -3.42
N VAL A 12 5.12 -23.08 -4.12
CA VAL A 12 4.11 -24.01 -3.59
C VAL A 12 4.73 -25.37 -3.28
N HIS A 13 5.53 -25.93 -4.20
CA HIS A 13 6.21 -27.20 -3.98
C HIS A 13 7.13 -27.19 -2.76
N GLU A 14 7.92 -26.11 -2.59
CA GLU A 14 8.80 -25.96 -1.41
C GLU A 14 8.03 -25.82 -0.10
N LEU A 15 6.87 -25.15 -0.12
CA LEU A 15 6.02 -25.00 1.07
C LEU A 15 5.43 -26.30 1.53
N VAL A 16 4.96 -27.15 0.60
CA VAL A 16 4.27 -28.40 0.92
C VAL A 16 5.21 -29.59 1.01
N ASP A 17 6.50 -29.42 0.79
CA ASP A 17 7.49 -30.50 0.85
C ASP A 17 7.46 -31.19 2.22
N ILE A 18 7.04 -32.45 2.20
CA ILE A 18 6.91 -33.29 3.41
C ILE A 18 8.25 -33.83 3.91
N ASN A 19 9.29 -33.82 3.07
CA ASN A 19 10.61 -34.32 3.44
C ASN A 19 11.37 -33.34 4.34
N ASN A 20 10.96 -32.06 4.36
CA ASN A 20 11.54 -31.05 5.24
C ASN A 20 10.61 -30.81 6.45
N ALA A 21 10.86 -31.53 7.53
CA ALA A 21 10.10 -31.39 8.78
C ALA A 21 10.47 -30.14 9.57
N ASN A 22 11.66 -29.57 9.38
CA ASN A 22 12.10 -28.37 10.09
C ASN A 22 11.29 -27.15 9.62
N ARG A 23 11.16 -26.16 10.52
CA ARG A 23 10.66 -24.86 10.12
C ARG A 23 11.63 -24.23 9.12
N SER A 24 11.13 -23.77 7.98
CA SER A 24 11.94 -23.09 6.99
C SER A 24 11.33 -21.75 6.55
N VAL A 25 12.18 -20.86 6.02
CA VAL A 25 11.76 -19.52 5.58
C VAL A 25 12.00 -19.37 4.08
N ILE A 26 10.93 -19.13 3.36
CA ILE A 26 10.95 -18.90 1.92
C ILE A 26 10.89 -17.40 1.67
N SER A 27 11.95 -16.85 1.11
CA SER A 27 12.07 -15.41 0.87
C SER A 27 11.85 -15.06 -0.60
N MET A 28 10.98 -14.08 -0.87
CA MET A 28 10.75 -13.49 -2.17
C MET A 28 11.40 -12.11 -2.23
N VAL A 29 12.37 -11.92 -3.12
CA VAL A 29 13.17 -10.69 -3.20
C VAL A 29 12.94 -9.98 -4.53
N GLY A 30 12.93 -8.67 -4.52
CA GLY A 30 12.88 -7.85 -5.72
C GLY A 30 12.48 -6.40 -5.44
N MET A 31 12.71 -5.54 -6.40
CA MET A 31 12.40 -4.11 -6.29
C MET A 31 10.90 -3.83 -6.04
N GLY A 32 10.58 -2.60 -5.63
CA GLY A 32 9.21 -2.14 -5.47
C GLY A 32 8.40 -2.28 -6.76
N GLY A 33 7.12 -2.64 -6.66
CA GLY A 33 6.24 -2.79 -7.82
C GLY A 33 6.46 -4.02 -8.69
N LEU A 34 7.38 -4.94 -8.31
CA LEU A 34 7.70 -6.15 -9.08
C LEU A 34 6.65 -7.27 -8.92
N GLY A 35 5.76 -7.14 -7.93
CA GLY A 35 4.67 -8.10 -7.72
C GLY A 35 4.93 -9.14 -6.63
N LYS A 36 5.90 -8.94 -5.72
CA LYS A 36 6.20 -9.84 -4.58
C LYS A 36 4.96 -10.17 -3.75
N THR A 37 4.28 -9.14 -3.25
CA THR A 37 3.03 -9.29 -2.49
C THR A 37 1.94 -10.01 -3.28
N THR A 38 1.83 -9.74 -4.59
CA THR A 38 0.86 -10.41 -5.48
C THR A 38 1.16 -11.90 -5.62
N LEU A 39 2.43 -12.26 -5.80
CA LEU A 39 2.87 -13.64 -5.85
C LEU A 39 2.64 -14.34 -4.51
N ALA A 40 3.05 -13.72 -3.41
CA ALA A 40 2.85 -14.24 -2.07
C ALA A 40 1.36 -14.48 -1.76
N LYS A 41 0.47 -13.53 -2.11
CA LYS A 41 -1.00 -13.71 -1.99
C LYS A 41 -1.52 -14.87 -2.83
N SER A 42 -1.01 -15.03 -4.06
CA SER A 42 -1.40 -16.14 -4.94
C SER A 42 -0.96 -17.49 -4.40
N VAL A 43 0.23 -17.58 -3.79
CA VAL A 43 0.75 -18.77 -3.11
C VAL A 43 -0.02 -19.05 -1.83
N TYR A 44 -0.20 -18.05 -0.97
CA TYR A 44 -0.94 -18.16 0.30
C TYR A 44 -2.38 -18.65 0.13
N ASN A 45 -3.03 -18.28 -0.98
CA ASN A 45 -4.39 -18.70 -1.31
C ASN A 45 -4.44 -19.93 -2.22
N ASP A 46 -3.31 -20.58 -2.49
CA ASP A 46 -3.28 -21.79 -3.28
C ASP A 46 -3.98 -22.94 -2.54
N PHE A 47 -4.69 -23.80 -3.29
CA PHE A 47 -5.47 -24.88 -2.72
C PHE A 47 -4.62 -25.92 -1.96
N GLU A 48 -3.46 -26.29 -2.52
CA GLU A 48 -2.55 -27.25 -1.89
C GLU A 48 -1.96 -26.66 -0.60
N VAL A 49 -1.59 -25.37 -0.62
CA VAL A 49 -1.09 -24.65 0.56
C VAL A 49 -2.16 -24.58 1.64
N LYS A 50 -3.41 -24.20 1.29
CA LYS A 50 -4.52 -24.12 2.26
C LYS A 50 -4.83 -25.45 2.95
N ARG A 51 -4.58 -26.57 2.28
CA ARG A 51 -4.79 -27.91 2.86
C ARG A 51 -3.60 -28.42 3.69
N SER A 52 -2.43 -27.84 3.52
CA SER A 52 -1.17 -28.32 4.11
C SER A 52 -0.84 -27.71 5.48
N PHE A 53 -1.54 -26.67 5.89
CA PHE A 53 -1.30 -25.95 7.13
C PHE A 53 -2.57 -25.75 7.94
N ASP A 54 -2.43 -25.72 9.28
CA ASP A 54 -3.55 -25.58 10.24
C ASP A 54 -3.73 -24.14 10.70
N ILE A 55 -2.64 -23.35 10.75
CA ILE A 55 -2.62 -21.98 11.27
C ILE A 55 -2.06 -21.07 10.20
N PHE A 56 -2.78 -19.99 9.94
CA PHE A 56 -2.42 -18.98 8.95
C PHE A 56 -2.34 -17.60 9.57
N ALA A 57 -1.35 -16.82 9.18
CA ALA A 57 -1.31 -15.39 9.46
C ALA A 57 -0.68 -14.63 8.28
N TRP A 58 -1.19 -13.42 8.04
CA TRP A 58 -0.63 -12.48 7.07
C TRP A 58 -0.41 -11.14 7.74
N VAL A 59 0.85 -10.74 7.86
CA VAL A 59 1.23 -9.50 8.53
C VAL A 59 2.12 -8.66 7.62
N ILE A 60 1.71 -7.41 7.39
CA ILE A 60 2.48 -6.43 6.64
C ILE A 60 3.38 -5.68 7.62
N ILE A 61 4.67 -5.58 7.31
CA ILE A 61 5.65 -4.87 8.13
C ILE A 61 5.98 -3.54 7.44
N SER A 62 5.40 -2.46 7.96
CA SER A 62 5.65 -1.10 7.46
C SER A 62 7.12 -0.70 7.63
N GLN A 63 7.58 0.29 6.89
CA GLN A 63 8.95 0.80 7.00
C GLN A 63 9.29 1.30 8.41
N GLU A 64 8.33 2.00 9.02
CA GLU A 64 8.38 2.39 10.44
C GLU A 64 7.46 1.45 11.25
N TYR A 65 8.04 0.60 12.08
CA TYR A 65 7.33 -0.36 12.91
C TYR A 65 7.96 -0.46 14.29
N THR A 66 7.17 -0.93 15.26
CA THR A 66 7.69 -1.47 16.54
C THR A 66 7.43 -2.96 16.60
N ILE A 67 8.34 -3.72 17.23
CA ILE A 67 8.14 -5.17 17.42
C ILE A 67 6.83 -5.47 18.14
N HIS A 68 6.47 -4.62 19.11
CA HIS A 68 5.22 -4.75 19.85
C HIS A 68 3.99 -4.71 18.93
N GLU A 69 3.96 -3.81 17.95
CA GLU A 69 2.87 -3.73 16.97
C GLU A 69 2.80 -4.95 16.06
N VAL A 70 3.95 -5.40 15.57
CA VAL A 70 4.03 -6.59 14.72
C VAL A 70 3.53 -7.82 15.48
N LEU A 71 3.95 -8.02 16.73
CA LEU A 71 3.47 -9.10 17.56
C LEU A 71 1.96 -9.02 17.85
N LYS A 72 1.42 -7.82 18.10
CA LYS A 72 -0.04 -7.63 18.25
C LYS A 72 -0.80 -8.04 16.97
N ARG A 73 -0.30 -7.67 15.80
CA ARG A 73 -0.90 -8.08 14.51
C ARG A 73 -0.84 -9.60 14.33
N ILE A 74 0.31 -10.23 14.57
CA ILE A 74 0.44 -11.69 14.50
C ILE A 74 -0.54 -12.36 15.47
N LYS A 75 -0.61 -11.88 16.71
CA LYS A 75 -1.50 -12.43 17.73
C LYS A 75 -2.97 -12.33 17.32
N SER A 76 -3.40 -11.21 16.75
CA SER A 76 -4.78 -11.03 16.26
C SER A 76 -5.15 -11.97 15.12
N GLU A 77 -4.18 -12.31 14.26
CA GLU A 77 -4.40 -13.25 13.15
C GLU A 77 -4.48 -14.71 13.62
N VAL A 78 -3.63 -15.11 14.59
CA VAL A 78 -3.56 -16.51 15.01
C VAL A 78 -4.49 -16.86 16.17
N SER A 79 -5.06 -15.89 16.88
CA SER A 79 -5.90 -16.14 18.06
C SER A 79 -6.87 -15.01 18.35
N ALA A 80 -8.12 -15.35 18.64
CA ALA A 80 -9.18 -14.42 19.04
C ALA A 80 -9.14 -14.04 20.56
N THR A 81 -8.17 -14.55 21.33
CA THR A 81 -8.07 -14.21 22.76
C THR A 81 -7.63 -12.77 22.97
N PRO A 82 -7.98 -12.13 24.11
CA PRO A 82 -7.57 -10.76 24.41
C PRO A 82 -6.08 -10.52 24.19
N LEU A 83 -5.70 -9.32 23.78
CA LEU A 83 -4.32 -8.94 23.57
C LEU A 83 -3.63 -8.82 24.93
N ALA A 84 -2.44 -9.38 25.04
CA ALA A 84 -1.54 -9.15 26.14
C ALA A 84 -0.84 -7.79 25.99
N ASP A 85 -0.47 -7.15 27.08
CA ASP A 85 0.06 -5.79 27.06
C ASP A 85 1.59 -5.73 26.85
N THR A 86 2.33 -6.80 27.20
CA THR A 86 3.78 -6.80 27.07
C THR A 86 4.28 -7.59 25.87
N ILE A 87 5.46 -7.24 25.36
CA ILE A 87 6.13 -7.97 24.27
C ILE A 87 6.36 -9.44 24.67
N GLN A 88 6.72 -9.69 25.95
CA GLN A 88 7.01 -11.03 26.43
C GLN A 88 5.75 -11.91 26.46
N ASP A 89 4.63 -11.38 26.98
CA ASP A 89 3.36 -12.10 27.03
C ASP A 89 2.83 -12.41 25.62
N LEU A 90 2.94 -11.44 24.70
CA LEU A 90 2.58 -11.63 23.29
C LEU A 90 3.42 -12.74 22.65
N SER A 91 4.75 -12.71 22.87
CA SER A 91 5.68 -13.70 22.31
C SER A 91 5.37 -15.11 22.80
N VAL A 92 5.13 -15.28 24.11
CA VAL A 92 4.74 -16.56 24.72
C VAL A 92 3.40 -17.04 24.16
N ALA A 93 2.38 -16.19 24.14
CA ALA A 93 1.05 -16.55 23.69
C ALA A 93 1.02 -16.94 22.20
N ILE A 94 1.78 -16.27 21.35
CA ILE A 94 1.90 -16.59 19.92
C ILE A 94 2.63 -17.95 19.79
N SER A 95 3.77 -18.11 20.45
CA SER A 95 4.57 -19.35 20.38
C SER A 95 3.77 -20.57 20.85
N GLU A 96 3.04 -20.47 21.95
CA GLU A 96 2.16 -21.55 22.44
C GLU A 96 1.05 -21.90 21.46
N LYS A 97 0.46 -20.90 20.79
CA LYS A 97 -0.56 -21.15 19.78
C LYS A 97 0.03 -21.85 18.57
N LEU A 98 1.20 -21.42 18.09
CA LEU A 98 1.88 -21.96 16.92
C LEU A 98 2.39 -23.39 17.13
N LYS A 99 2.70 -23.80 18.37
CA LYS A 99 3.08 -25.18 18.71
C LYS A 99 1.94 -26.19 18.52
N LYS A 100 0.68 -25.72 18.45
CA LYS A 100 -0.51 -26.60 18.37
C LYS A 100 -0.83 -27.10 16.97
N GLY A 101 -0.17 -26.60 15.93
CA GLY A 101 -0.44 -27.02 14.56
C GLY A 101 0.67 -26.60 13.59
N LYS A 102 0.61 -27.12 12.38
CA LYS A 102 1.49 -26.71 11.28
C LYS A 102 1.09 -25.32 10.81
N TYR A 103 1.99 -24.36 10.90
CA TYR A 103 1.68 -22.96 10.57
C TYR A 103 2.34 -22.46 9.29
N LEU A 104 1.64 -21.55 8.60
CA LEU A 104 2.17 -20.70 7.54
C LEU A 104 1.96 -19.23 7.92
N ILE A 105 3.06 -18.51 8.11
CA ILE A 105 3.04 -17.08 8.41
C ILE A 105 3.67 -16.32 7.25
N VAL A 106 2.99 -15.29 6.78
CA VAL A 106 3.52 -14.37 5.77
C VAL A 106 3.89 -13.05 6.44
N LEU A 107 5.14 -12.65 6.30
CA LEU A 107 5.67 -11.35 6.67
C LEU A 107 5.92 -10.56 5.39
N ASP A 108 4.99 -9.67 5.06
CA ASP A 108 5.02 -8.92 3.82
C ASP A 108 5.76 -7.60 3.99
N ASP A 109 6.63 -7.27 3.03
CA ASP A 109 7.47 -6.08 2.94
C ASP A 109 8.39 -5.83 4.13
N VAL A 110 9.26 -6.81 4.45
CA VAL A 110 10.25 -6.71 5.54
C VAL A 110 11.41 -5.81 5.11
N TRP A 111 11.69 -4.75 5.89
CA TRP A 111 12.68 -3.72 5.56
C TRP A 111 14.03 -3.88 6.22
N LYS A 112 14.07 -4.40 7.46
CA LYS A 112 15.28 -4.45 8.30
C LYS A 112 15.55 -5.86 8.79
N GLU A 113 16.82 -6.19 8.95
CA GLU A 113 17.28 -7.48 9.45
C GLU A 113 16.85 -7.72 10.90
N ASP A 114 16.88 -6.67 11.71
CA ASP A 114 16.52 -6.73 13.14
C ASP A 114 15.08 -7.19 13.33
N ALA A 115 14.16 -6.80 12.43
CA ALA A 115 12.77 -7.25 12.46
C ALA A 115 12.66 -8.78 12.46
N TRP A 116 13.39 -9.42 11.56
CA TRP A 116 13.40 -10.86 11.44
C TRP A 116 14.04 -11.53 12.67
N THR A 117 15.16 -11.03 13.12
CA THR A 117 15.90 -11.61 14.24
C THR A 117 15.08 -11.64 15.54
N GLU A 118 14.28 -10.60 15.79
CA GLU A 118 13.36 -10.55 16.92
C GLU A 118 12.15 -11.47 16.73
N LEU A 119 11.55 -11.50 15.54
CA LEU A 119 10.39 -12.33 15.24
C LEU A 119 10.73 -13.82 15.21
N LEU A 120 11.95 -14.18 14.82
CA LEU A 120 12.42 -15.57 14.81
C LEU A 120 12.27 -16.26 16.17
N LYS A 121 12.46 -15.53 17.27
CA LYS A 121 12.32 -16.04 18.64
C LYS A 121 10.90 -16.48 18.99
N VAL A 122 9.92 -15.97 18.24
CA VAL A 122 8.48 -16.20 18.48
C VAL A 122 7.94 -17.37 17.66
N PHE A 123 8.62 -17.74 16.56
CA PHE A 123 8.21 -18.81 15.66
C PHE A 123 8.88 -20.15 16.04
N PRO A 124 8.18 -21.05 16.76
CA PRO A 124 8.78 -22.29 17.24
C PRO A 124 9.06 -23.26 16.09
N ASP A 125 10.18 -23.95 16.16
CA ASP A 125 10.44 -25.13 15.35
C ASP A 125 10.07 -26.38 16.18
N VAL A 126 8.99 -27.04 15.77
CA VAL A 126 8.50 -28.26 16.41
C VAL A 126 8.58 -29.47 15.47
N ASN A 127 9.40 -29.37 14.43
CA ASN A 127 9.63 -30.43 13.44
C ASN A 127 8.34 -30.95 12.78
N ASN A 128 7.40 -30.06 12.51
CA ASN A 128 6.12 -30.39 11.86
C ASN A 128 5.98 -29.85 10.43
N GLY A 129 7.08 -29.28 9.88
CA GLY A 129 7.09 -28.70 8.56
C GLY A 129 6.40 -27.33 8.47
N SER A 130 6.37 -26.55 9.56
CA SER A 130 5.88 -25.17 9.54
C SER A 130 6.74 -24.28 8.65
N ARG A 131 6.13 -23.24 8.06
CA ARG A 131 6.78 -22.34 7.10
C ARG A 131 6.56 -20.88 7.42
N VAL A 132 7.52 -20.05 7.02
CA VAL A 132 7.37 -18.60 6.97
C VAL A 132 7.68 -18.12 5.57
N ILE A 133 6.86 -17.24 5.02
CA ILE A 133 7.15 -16.51 3.80
C ILE A 133 7.56 -15.09 4.17
N ILE A 134 8.65 -14.62 3.56
CA ILE A 134 9.08 -13.23 3.68
C ILE A 134 9.10 -12.59 2.30
N THR A 135 8.47 -11.42 2.15
CA THR A 135 8.73 -10.57 1.00
C THR A 135 9.59 -9.40 1.40
N THR A 136 10.58 -9.06 0.60
CA THR A 136 11.51 -7.96 0.89
C THR A 136 12.11 -7.37 -0.39
N ARG A 137 12.60 -6.14 -0.31
CA ARG A 137 13.41 -5.49 -1.36
C ARG A 137 14.90 -5.79 -1.20
N PHE A 138 15.31 -6.29 -0.04
CA PHE A 138 16.71 -6.39 0.38
C PHE A 138 17.18 -7.85 0.43
N LEU A 139 18.18 -8.18 -0.39
CA LEU A 139 18.73 -9.53 -0.47
C LEU A 139 19.39 -9.97 0.86
N ASN A 140 19.98 -9.02 1.59
CA ASN A 140 20.59 -9.29 2.91
C ASN A 140 19.54 -9.76 3.93
N VAL A 141 18.36 -9.15 3.98
CA VAL A 141 17.24 -9.59 4.84
C VAL A 141 16.87 -11.04 4.53
N ALA A 142 16.73 -11.38 3.26
CA ALA A 142 16.38 -12.73 2.82
C ALA A 142 17.46 -13.77 3.18
N LYS A 143 18.74 -13.43 3.02
CA LYS A 143 19.86 -14.32 3.35
C LYS A 143 20.00 -14.57 4.86
N ILE A 144 19.66 -13.59 5.69
CA ILE A 144 19.67 -13.75 7.16
C ILE A 144 18.45 -14.54 7.61
N ALA A 145 17.32 -14.41 6.90
CA ALA A 145 16.09 -15.10 7.26
C ALA A 145 16.23 -16.62 7.25
N ASP A 146 16.85 -17.18 6.22
CA ASP A 146 17.24 -18.59 6.16
C ASP A 146 18.49 -18.76 5.27
N PRO A 147 19.66 -18.93 5.87
CA PRO A 147 20.90 -19.11 5.11
C PRO A 147 20.96 -20.41 4.30
N THR A 148 20.09 -21.38 4.60
CA THR A 148 20.07 -22.70 3.95
C THR A 148 19.21 -22.74 2.69
N ILE A 149 18.30 -21.80 2.53
CA ILE A 149 17.38 -21.73 1.40
C ILE A 149 17.74 -20.52 0.53
N GLN A 150 17.87 -20.77 -0.78
CA GLN A 150 18.15 -19.70 -1.71
C GLN A 150 16.90 -18.84 -1.92
N PRO A 151 17.00 -17.50 -1.78
CA PRO A 151 15.87 -16.62 -2.00
C PRO A 151 15.35 -16.67 -3.44
N HIS A 152 14.04 -16.59 -3.61
CA HIS A 152 13.41 -16.41 -4.92
C HIS A 152 13.54 -14.95 -5.37
N GLU A 153 14.53 -14.69 -6.23
CA GLU A 153 14.71 -13.38 -6.83
C GLU A 153 13.75 -13.19 -8.01
N LEU A 154 12.75 -12.33 -7.86
CA LEU A 154 11.79 -12.07 -8.91
C LEU A 154 12.42 -11.27 -10.03
N ARG A 155 12.23 -11.75 -11.26
CA ARG A 155 12.66 -11.07 -12.48
C ARG A 155 11.64 -10.05 -12.98
N LEU A 156 12.06 -9.15 -13.82
CA LEU A 156 11.17 -8.33 -14.64
C LEU A 156 10.40 -9.21 -15.64
N LEU A 157 9.20 -8.81 -16.02
CA LEU A 157 8.44 -9.48 -17.06
C LEU A 157 9.14 -9.34 -18.42
N ASN A 158 9.12 -10.41 -19.20
CA ASN A 158 9.56 -10.32 -20.58
C ASN A 158 8.55 -9.54 -21.43
N ILE A 159 8.90 -9.23 -22.67
CA ILE A 159 8.06 -8.38 -23.54
C ILE A 159 6.68 -8.99 -23.85
N LYS A 160 6.57 -10.31 -23.93
CA LYS A 160 5.30 -11.02 -24.18
C LYS A 160 4.40 -10.94 -22.96
N GLU A 161 4.93 -11.25 -21.79
CA GLU A 161 4.24 -11.14 -20.50
C GLU A 161 3.82 -9.68 -20.20
N SER A 162 4.71 -8.75 -20.50
CA SER A 162 4.45 -7.32 -20.33
C SER A 162 3.29 -6.86 -21.21
N LYS A 163 3.27 -7.28 -22.49
CA LYS A 163 2.17 -6.97 -23.41
C LYS A 163 0.86 -7.59 -22.93
N GLU A 164 0.89 -8.82 -22.48
CA GLU A 164 -0.28 -9.51 -21.95
C GLU A 164 -0.85 -8.78 -20.72
N LEU A 165 0.00 -8.43 -19.74
CA LEU A 165 -0.43 -7.70 -18.54
C LEU A 165 -1.02 -6.33 -18.87
N PHE A 166 -0.37 -5.57 -19.75
CA PHE A 166 -0.84 -4.28 -20.21
C PHE A 166 -2.20 -4.39 -20.91
N LEU A 167 -2.35 -5.30 -21.87
CA LEU A 167 -3.59 -5.48 -22.61
C LEU A 167 -4.75 -5.97 -21.72
N ARG A 168 -4.49 -6.84 -20.75
CA ARG A 168 -5.50 -7.22 -19.74
C ARG A 168 -6.00 -6.04 -18.92
N LYS A 169 -5.18 -5.01 -18.73
CA LYS A 169 -5.59 -3.79 -18.04
C LYS A 169 -6.34 -2.82 -18.95
N VAL A 170 -5.93 -2.69 -20.19
CA VAL A 170 -6.62 -1.83 -21.17
C VAL A 170 -7.98 -2.43 -21.57
N PHE A 171 -8.05 -3.76 -21.73
CA PHE A 171 -9.22 -4.51 -22.20
C PHE A 171 -9.62 -5.64 -21.23
N PRO A 172 -10.12 -5.33 -20.01
CA PRO A 172 -10.28 -6.32 -18.94
C PRO A 172 -11.29 -7.44 -19.23
N ARG A 173 -12.15 -7.28 -20.23
CA ARG A 173 -13.22 -8.26 -20.60
C ARG A 173 -13.01 -8.90 -21.96
N GLN A 174 -11.86 -8.72 -22.59
CA GLN A 174 -11.59 -9.20 -23.94
C GLN A 174 -10.41 -10.18 -23.95
N ASN A 175 -10.36 -11.04 -24.96
CA ASN A 175 -9.21 -11.92 -25.16
C ASN A 175 -8.01 -11.05 -25.60
N THR A 176 -6.88 -11.16 -24.87
CA THR A 176 -5.68 -10.38 -25.12
C THR A 176 -5.01 -10.63 -26.45
N GLU A 177 -5.30 -11.75 -27.12
CA GLU A 177 -4.76 -12.06 -28.44
C GLU A 177 -5.49 -11.33 -29.58
N THR A 178 -6.77 -10.97 -29.36
CA THR A 178 -7.63 -10.37 -30.40
C THR A 178 -8.18 -8.98 -30.04
N CYS A 179 -7.97 -8.52 -28.80
CA CYS A 179 -8.55 -7.28 -28.31
C CYS A 179 -7.95 -6.00 -28.92
N CYS A 180 -6.74 -6.09 -29.43
CA CYS A 180 -5.98 -4.95 -29.93
C CYS A 180 -5.95 -5.00 -31.47
N SER A 181 -6.50 -3.98 -32.13
CA SER A 181 -6.41 -3.87 -33.59
C SER A 181 -4.96 -3.66 -34.05
N ASP A 182 -4.65 -4.06 -35.29
CA ASP A 182 -3.30 -3.93 -35.84
C ASP A 182 -2.77 -2.50 -35.80
N ASP A 183 -3.63 -1.51 -35.96
CA ASP A 183 -3.27 -0.09 -35.88
C ASP A 183 -2.78 0.35 -34.48
N LEU A 184 -3.20 -0.34 -33.43
CA LEU A 184 -2.80 -0.04 -32.05
C LEU A 184 -1.59 -0.84 -31.57
N LEU A 185 -1.24 -1.95 -32.26
CA LEU A 185 -0.18 -2.86 -31.85
C LEU A 185 1.19 -2.19 -31.74
N ASP A 186 1.54 -1.30 -32.69
CA ASP A 186 2.79 -0.57 -32.67
C ASP A 186 2.89 0.38 -31.48
N SER A 187 1.81 1.12 -31.20
CA SER A 187 1.74 2.02 -30.05
C SER A 187 1.80 1.22 -28.73
N ALA A 188 1.05 0.10 -28.63
CA ALA A 188 1.10 -0.80 -27.50
C ALA A 188 2.53 -1.31 -27.25
N HIS A 189 3.23 -1.75 -28.31
CA HIS A 189 4.61 -2.22 -28.20
C HIS A 189 5.56 -1.13 -27.68
N GLN A 190 5.44 0.10 -28.19
CA GLN A 190 6.25 1.22 -27.74
C GLN A 190 5.99 1.56 -26.26
N LEU A 191 4.72 1.58 -25.83
CA LEU A 191 4.31 1.83 -24.44
C LEU A 191 4.87 0.77 -23.50
N VAL A 192 4.65 -0.51 -23.82
CA VAL A 192 5.08 -1.66 -23.03
C VAL A 192 6.60 -1.70 -22.88
N LYS A 193 7.35 -1.47 -23.98
CA LYS A 193 8.82 -1.45 -23.97
C LYS A 193 9.39 -0.41 -23.00
N ARG A 194 8.71 0.73 -22.85
CA ARG A 194 9.15 1.80 -21.93
C ARG A 194 8.97 1.44 -20.46
N CYS A 195 8.01 0.58 -20.13
CA CYS A 195 7.82 0.09 -18.76
C CYS A 195 8.96 -0.84 -18.29
N GLY A 196 9.84 -1.30 -19.19
CA GLY A 196 11.00 -2.12 -18.83
C GLY A 196 10.66 -3.43 -18.15
N GLY A 197 9.44 -3.95 -18.31
CA GLY A 197 8.99 -5.20 -17.71
C GLY A 197 8.51 -5.04 -16.24
N LEU A 198 8.41 -3.82 -15.70
CA LEU A 198 7.96 -3.61 -14.33
C LEU A 198 6.42 -3.71 -14.25
N PRO A 199 5.85 -4.68 -13.49
CA PRO A 199 4.41 -4.91 -13.43
C PRO A 199 3.60 -3.67 -12.99
N LEU A 200 4.03 -2.95 -11.97
CA LEU A 200 3.32 -1.75 -11.50
C LEU A 200 3.23 -0.68 -12.59
N ALA A 201 4.33 -0.42 -13.29
CA ALA A 201 4.36 0.55 -14.38
C ALA A 201 3.41 0.14 -15.52
N LEU A 202 3.38 -1.16 -15.88
CA LEU A 202 2.47 -1.70 -16.89
C LEU A 202 1.00 -1.57 -16.49
N VAL A 203 0.69 -1.84 -15.22
CA VAL A 203 -0.67 -1.75 -14.67
C VAL A 203 -1.15 -0.30 -14.66
N VAL A 204 -0.34 0.63 -14.17
CA VAL A 204 -0.70 2.06 -14.09
C VAL A 204 -0.80 2.66 -15.51
N LEU A 205 0.15 2.35 -16.39
CA LEU A 205 0.08 2.80 -17.79
C LEU A 205 -1.14 2.20 -18.52
N GLY A 206 -1.45 0.92 -18.30
CA GLY A 206 -2.65 0.28 -18.83
C GLY A 206 -3.93 0.96 -18.33
N GLY A 207 -4.00 1.31 -17.05
CA GLY A 207 -5.10 2.07 -16.46
C GLY A 207 -5.23 3.47 -17.07
N LEU A 208 -4.13 4.18 -17.31
CA LEU A 208 -4.15 5.46 -18.03
C LEU A 208 -4.68 5.29 -19.45
N VAL A 209 -4.16 4.32 -20.19
CA VAL A 209 -4.54 4.10 -21.61
C VAL A 209 -5.98 3.62 -21.76
N SER A 210 -6.50 2.86 -20.78
CA SER A 210 -7.90 2.40 -20.80
C SER A 210 -8.92 3.55 -20.77
N THR A 211 -8.54 4.72 -20.24
CA THR A 211 -9.38 5.92 -20.21
C THR A 211 -9.32 6.74 -21.51
N LYS A 212 -8.43 6.39 -22.45
CA LYS A 212 -8.27 7.10 -23.71
C LYS A 212 -9.11 6.46 -24.82
N PRO A 213 -9.50 7.25 -25.84
CA PRO A 213 -10.09 6.67 -27.05
C PRO A 213 -9.18 5.58 -27.64
N GLN A 214 -9.77 4.47 -28.07
CA GLN A 214 -9.03 3.33 -28.65
C GLN A 214 -8.67 3.64 -30.11
N THR A 215 -7.88 4.68 -30.31
CA THR A 215 -7.41 5.16 -31.61
C THR A 215 -5.90 5.33 -31.62
N LYS A 216 -5.28 5.12 -32.78
CA LYS A 216 -3.84 5.28 -32.96
C LYS A 216 -3.33 6.65 -32.50
N ASP A 217 -4.03 7.71 -32.86
CA ASP A 217 -3.66 9.09 -32.50
C ASP A 217 -3.67 9.35 -30.99
N ALA A 218 -4.68 8.80 -30.27
CA ALA A 218 -4.77 8.95 -28.83
C ALA A 218 -3.62 8.24 -28.11
N TRP A 219 -3.30 7.01 -28.53
CA TRP A 219 -2.21 6.23 -27.97
C TRP A 219 -0.83 6.82 -28.32
N GLN A 220 -0.66 7.32 -29.55
CA GLN A 220 0.57 7.98 -29.96
C GLN A 220 0.85 9.24 -29.13
N LYS A 221 -0.19 10.01 -28.76
CA LYS A 221 -0.04 11.15 -27.84
C LYS A 221 0.51 10.73 -26.47
N VAL A 222 0.09 9.57 -25.94
CA VAL A 222 0.64 9.02 -24.70
C VAL A 222 2.11 8.65 -24.89
N VAL A 223 2.46 7.97 -25.98
CA VAL A 223 3.87 7.64 -26.32
C VAL A 223 4.74 8.89 -26.37
N GLU A 224 4.25 9.98 -27.00
CA GLU A 224 4.98 11.24 -27.10
C GLU A 224 5.12 11.95 -25.74
N SER A 225 4.08 11.90 -24.92
CA SER A 225 4.14 12.43 -23.55
C SER A 225 5.17 11.71 -22.72
N MET A 226 5.26 10.38 -22.81
CA MET A 226 6.33 9.61 -22.20
C MET A 226 7.71 10.03 -22.73
N LYS A 227 7.88 10.23 -24.05
CA LYS A 227 9.15 10.68 -24.62
C LYS A 227 9.65 12.00 -24.02
N ARG A 228 8.75 12.93 -23.77
CA ARG A 228 9.08 14.24 -23.18
C ARG A 228 9.49 14.16 -21.72
N GLN A 229 8.86 13.27 -20.93
CA GLN A 229 9.19 13.09 -19.52
C GLN A 229 10.50 12.34 -19.31
N PHE A 230 10.77 11.30 -20.10
CA PHE A 230 11.98 10.45 -19.99
C PHE A 230 13.32 11.15 -20.39
N VAL A 231 13.30 12.39 -20.84
CA VAL A 231 14.52 13.17 -21.13
C VAL A 231 15.31 13.53 -19.86
N LYS A 232 14.70 13.40 -18.68
CA LYS A 232 15.31 13.83 -17.41
C LYS A 232 16.16 12.79 -16.68
N GLY A 233 16.29 11.55 -17.20
CA GLY A 233 17.22 10.54 -16.66
C GLY A 233 16.87 10.00 -15.27
N GLY A 234 15.60 10.04 -14.87
CA GLY A 234 15.10 9.55 -13.59
C GLY A 234 14.71 8.06 -13.59
N ASP A 235 14.14 7.63 -12.46
CA ASP A 235 13.55 6.28 -12.34
C ASP A 235 12.33 6.18 -13.27
N LYS A 236 12.41 5.26 -14.23
CA LYS A 236 11.35 5.02 -15.24
C LYS A 236 10.00 4.70 -14.62
N CYS A 237 9.99 4.02 -13.47
CA CYS A 237 8.76 3.72 -12.76
C CYS A 237 8.10 5.01 -12.27
N LEU A 238 8.82 5.83 -11.53
CA LEU A 238 8.32 7.10 -10.99
C LEU A 238 7.86 8.04 -12.12
N GLU A 239 8.56 8.06 -13.26
CA GLU A 239 8.17 8.86 -14.42
C GLU A 239 6.83 8.42 -15.03
N ILE A 240 6.55 7.10 -15.08
CA ILE A 240 5.26 6.55 -15.54
C ILE A 240 4.15 6.89 -14.53
N LEU A 241 4.42 6.73 -13.24
CA LEU A 241 3.47 7.10 -12.19
C LEU A 241 3.12 8.59 -12.26
N ALA A 242 4.13 9.45 -12.42
CA ALA A 242 3.95 10.89 -12.59
C ALA A 242 3.17 11.25 -13.85
N LEU A 243 3.36 10.52 -14.96
CA LEU A 243 2.56 10.70 -16.17
C LEU A 243 1.08 10.45 -15.90
N SER A 244 0.77 9.37 -15.21
CA SER A 244 -0.61 9.01 -14.87
C SER A 244 -1.26 10.06 -13.94
N TYR A 245 -0.51 10.56 -12.95
CA TYR A 245 -0.96 11.65 -12.09
C TYR A 245 -1.19 12.97 -12.88
N ASN A 246 -0.26 13.32 -13.78
CA ASN A 246 -0.35 14.55 -14.56
C ASN A 246 -1.55 14.56 -15.50
N ASP A 247 -1.99 13.38 -15.98
CA ASP A 247 -3.16 13.20 -16.83
C ASP A 247 -4.49 13.29 -16.06
N LEU A 248 -4.47 13.28 -14.73
CA LEU A 248 -5.69 13.40 -13.94
C LEU A 248 -6.37 14.76 -14.15
N PRO A 249 -7.71 14.80 -14.23
CA PRO A 249 -8.49 16.02 -14.08
C PRO A 249 -8.14 16.74 -12.77
N HIS A 250 -8.27 18.06 -12.77
CA HIS A 250 -7.83 18.87 -11.62
C HIS A 250 -8.46 18.46 -10.29
N TYR A 251 -9.76 18.12 -10.28
CA TYR A 251 -10.46 17.68 -9.07
C TYR A 251 -9.92 16.34 -8.54
N LEU A 252 -9.61 15.40 -9.43
CA LEU A 252 -9.03 14.10 -9.04
C LEU A 252 -7.60 14.20 -8.55
N LYS A 253 -6.81 15.20 -8.99
CA LYS A 253 -5.46 15.41 -8.46
C LYS A 253 -5.49 15.66 -6.95
N SER A 254 -6.39 16.52 -6.48
CA SER A 254 -6.55 16.78 -5.05
C SER A 254 -7.01 15.52 -4.30
N CYS A 255 -7.98 14.79 -4.85
CA CYS A 255 -8.46 13.52 -4.29
C CYS A 255 -7.34 12.48 -4.20
N PHE A 256 -6.51 12.37 -5.22
CA PHE A 256 -5.39 11.41 -5.24
C PHE A 256 -4.28 11.80 -4.25
N LEU A 257 -3.84 13.06 -4.24
CA LEU A 257 -2.82 13.53 -3.28
C LEU A 257 -3.23 13.32 -1.81
N TYR A 258 -4.53 13.27 -1.56
CA TYR A 258 -5.06 13.06 -0.22
C TYR A 258 -4.74 11.65 0.34
N PHE A 259 -4.48 10.68 -0.53
CA PHE A 259 -4.03 9.36 -0.09
C PHE A 259 -2.67 9.39 0.61
N GLY A 260 -1.83 10.39 0.36
CA GLY A 260 -0.62 10.63 1.13
C GLY A 260 -0.84 10.90 2.62
N CYS A 261 -2.09 11.25 3.03
CA CYS A 261 -2.44 11.46 4.44
C CYS A 261 -2.63 10.17 5.23
N PHE A 262 -2.74 9.02 4.56
CA PHE A 262 -2.91 7.72 5.23
C PHE A 262 -1.57 7.00 5.39
N GLY A 263 -1.51 6.09 6.36
CA GLY A 263 -0.34 5.24 6.57
C GLY A 263 -0.11 4.25 5.43
N GLU A 264 1.08 3.69 5.37
CA GLU A 264 1.41 2.60 4.45
C GLU A 264 0.49 1.40 4.66
N ASP A 265 0.15 0.73 3.57
CA ASP A 265 -0.64 -0.51 3.55
C ASP A 265 -1.97 -0.43 4.31
N MET A 266 -2.44 0.77 4.56
CA MET A 266 -3.68 0.98 5.26
C MET A 266 -4.88 0.62 4.39
N ASN A 267 -5.73 -0.27 4.88
CA ASN A 267 -7.01 -0.59 4.27
C ASN A 267 -8.04 0.49 4.66
N ILE A 268 -8.36 1.37 3.73
CA ILE A 268 -9.11 2.60 3.99
C ILE A 268 -10.57 2.38 3.58
N PRO A 269 -11.54 2.57 4.51
CA PRO A 269 -12.95 2.52 4.14
C PRO A 269 -13.29 3.63 3.14
N SER A 270 -13.93 3.30 2.03
CA SER A 270 -14.34 4.26 0.98
C SER A 270 -15.14 5.43 1.53
N LYS A 271 -16.09 5.15 2.42
CA LYS A 271 -16.93 6.17 3.08
C LYS A 271 -16.11 7.17 3.90
N THR A 272 -14.99 6.73 4.49
CA THR A 272 -14.07 7.63 5.19
C THR A 272 -13.41 8.60 4.22
N VAL A 273 -12.85 8.09 3.11
CA VAL A 273 -12.20 8.90 2.09
C VAL A 273 -13.16 9.94 1.50
N ILE A 274 -14.37 9.50 1.15
CA ILE A 274 -15.41 10.36 0.55
C ILE A 274 -15.80 11.49 1.50
N ARG A 275 -16.02 11.18 2.80
CA ARG A 275 -16.34 12.20 3.82
C ARG A 275 -15.22 13.24 3.98
N LEU A 276 -13.98 12.78 3.95
CA LEU A 276 -12.81 13.66 4.04
C LEU A 276 -12.70 14.57 2.81
N TRP A 277 -12.88 14.04 1.60
CA TRP A 277 -12.90 14.82 0.35
C TRP A 277 -14.06 15.81 0.31
N SER A 278 -15.24 15.42 0.80
CA SER A 278 -16.41 16.29 0.93
C SER A 278 -16.13 17.46 1.88
N ALA A 279 -15.57 17.20 3.06
CA ALA A 279 -15.21 18.23 4.03
C ALA A 279 -14.18 19.24 3.49
N GLU A 280 -13.29 18.80 2.61
CA GLU A 280 -12.30 19.64 1.93
C GLU A 280 -12.88 20.40 0.72
N GLY A 281 -14.04 19.97 0.22
CA GLY A 281 -14.67 20.56 -0.97
C GLY A 281 -13.98 20.18 -2.28
N PHE A 282 -13.44 18.93 -2.38
CA PHE A 282 -12.77 18.45 -3.59
C PHE A 282 -13.73 17.84 -4.60
N LEU A 283 -14.87 17.34 -4.11
CA LEU A 283 -15.81 16.62 -4.94
C LEU A 283 -16.55 17.56 -5.90
N PRO A 284 -16.70 17.18 -7.19
CA PRO A 284 -17.46 17.96 -8.14
C PRO A 284 -18.94 17.94 -7.76
N THR A 285 -19.59 19.08 -7.93
CA THR A 285 -21.04 19.20 -7.81
C THR A 285 -21.68 18.98 -9.17
N GLU A 286 -22.37 17.86 -9.32
CA GLU A 286 -23.14 17.54 -10.54
C GLU A 286 -24.63 17.59 -10.25
N ASN A 287 -25.42 18.15 -11.18
CA ASN A 287 -26.87 18.22 -11.03
C ASN A 287 -27.47 16.80 -10.98
N GLY A 288 -28.23 16.53 -9.90
CA GLY A 288 -28.92 15.25 -9.72
C GLY A 288 -28.13 14.16 -9.02
N LYS A 289 -26.85 14.43 -8.64
CA LYS A 289 -26.05 13.51 -7.83
C LYS A 289 -25.84 14.02 -6.43
N THR A 290 -25.81 13.13 -5.48
CA THR A 290 -25.35 13.40 -4.11
C THR A 290 -23.83 13.56 -4.06
N ILE A 291 -23.31 14.16 -3.01
CA ILE A 291 -21.87 14.30 -2.79
C ILE A 291 -21.22 12.92 -2.63
N GLU A 292 -21.90 11.98 -1.99
CA GLU A 292 -21.48 10.60 -1.82
C GLU A 292 -21.33 9.88 -3.14
N GLU A 293 -22.30 10.00 -4.06
CA GLU A 293 -22.24 9.42 -5.40
C GLU A 293 -21.07 10.00 -6.19
N SER A 294 -20.90 11.32 -6.20
CA SER A 294 -19.72 11.97 -6.82
C SER A 294 -18.41 11.48 -6.24
N GLY A 295 -18.37 11.23 -4.94
CA GLY A 295 -17.19 10.66 -4.26
C GLY A 295 -16.90 9.22 -4.67
N PHE A 296 -17.93 8.39 -4.83
CA PHE A 296 -17.77 7.02 -5.34
C PHE A 296 -17.27 7.02 -6.79
N ASP A 297 -17.81 7.89 -7.65
CA ASP A 297 -17.33 8.03 -9.04
C ASP A 297 -15.83 8.38 -9.08
N CYS A 298 -15.39 9.30 -8.22
CA CYS A 298 -13.97 9.65 -8.09
C CYS A 298 -13.12 8.45 -7.65
N LEU A 299 -13.58 7.64 -6.69
CA LEU A 299 -12.88 6.42 -6.25
C LEU A 299 -12.79 5.40 -7.38
N VAL A 300 -13.90 5.17 -8.08
CA VAL A 300 -13.96 4.23 -9.20
C VAL A 300 -13.01 4.69 -10.32
N GLU A 301 -12.98 5.98 -10.66
CA GLU A 301 -12.06 6.49 -11.68
C GLU A 301 -10.60 6.33 -11.28
N LEU A 302 -10.22 6.61 -10.03
CA LEU A 302 -8.86 6.37 -9.53
C LEU A 302 -8.49 4.88 -9.57
N ALA A 303 -9.43 3.99 -9.24
CA ALA A 303 -9.24 2.54 -9.30
C ALA A 303 -9.09 2.03 -10.75
N GLN A 304 -9.90 2.53 -11.68
CA GLN A 304 -9.79 2.22 -13.11
C GLN A 304 -8.44 2.62 -13.68
N ARG A 305 -7.91 3.78 -13.26
CA ARG A 305 -6.57 4.25 -13.61
C ARG A 305 -5.46 3.50 -12.87
N CYS A 306 -5.80 2.52 -12.02
CA CYS A 306 -4.87 1.74 -11.21
C CYS A 306 -3.98 2.60 -10.28
N LEU A 307 -4.44 3.78 -9.89
CA LEU A 307 -3.77 4.67 -8.92
C LEU A 307 -4.10 4.29 -7.48
N ILE A 308 -5.22 3.60 -7.26
CA ILE A 308 -5.58 2.93 -6.01
C ILE A 308 -5.99 1.49 -6.31
N GLN A 309 -5.96 0.64 -5.29
CA GLN A 309 -6.41 -0.75 -5.37
C GLN A 309 -7.69 -0.91 -4.55
N VAL A 310 -8.71 -1.56 -5.13
CA VAL A 310 -9.89 -1.99 -4.38
C VAL A 310 -9.54 -3.32 -3.72
N THR A 311 -9.63 -3.36 -2.40
CA THR A 311 -9.30 -4.56 -1.61
C THR A 311 -10.53 -5.35 -1.23
N GLU A 312 -11.68 -4.70 -1.14
CA GLU A 312 -12.98 -5.34 -0.88
C GLU A 312 -14.09 -4.56 -1.57
N HIS A 313 -15.05 -5.29 -2.16
CA HIS A 313 -16.24 -4.73 -2.78
C HIS A 313 -17.45 -4.80 -1.85
N GLU A 314 -18.41 -3.88 -2.01
CA GLU A 314 -19.76 -4.00 -1.44
C GLU A 314 -20.58 -5.00 -2.28
N TYR A 315 -21.77 -5.36 -1.82
CA TYR A 315 -22.65 -6.35 -2.52
C TYR A 315 -23.10 -5.89 -3.91
N ASP A 316 -23.06 -4.62 -4.19
CA ASP A 316 -23.45 -3.96 -5.44
C ASP A 316 -22.26 -3.59 -6.35
N ASP A 317 -21.11 -4.27 -6.21
CA ASP A 317 -19.84 -3.99 -6.89
C ASP A 317 -19.21 -2.63 -6.52
N GLY A 318 -19.74 -1.92 -5.53
CA GLY A 318 -19.17 -0.69 -5.01
C GLY A 318 -17.82 -0.93 -4.30
N VAL A 319 -17.03 0.14 -4.17
CA VAL A 319 -15.75 0.10 -3.43
C VAL A 319 -16.02 0.15 -1.94
N LYS A 320 -15.78 -0.93 -1.20
CA LYS A 320 -15.90 -0.97 0.26
C LYS A 320 -14.63 -0.50 0.94
N TYR A 321 -13.50 -1.08 0.55
CA TYR A 321 -12.17 -0.67 1.01
C TYR A 321 -11.23 -0.45 -0.16
N CYS A 322 -10.35 0.51 0.00
CA CYS A 322 -9.27 0.78 -0.96
C CYS A 322 -7.93 0.95 -0.24
N GLN A 323 -6.86 0.77 -1.00
CA GLN A 323 -5.48 0.89 -0.55
C GLN A 323 -4.67 1.57 -1.65
N ILE A 324 -3.62 2.29 -1.27
CA ILE A 324 -2.63 2.83 -2.20
C ILE A 324 -1.34 2.01 -2.11
N HIS A 325 -0.73 1.74 -3.26
CA HIS A 325 0.59 1.10 -3.31
C HIS A 325 1.65 2.07 -2.78
N ASP A 326 2.65 1.57 -2.04
CA ASP A 326 3.73 2.36 -1.42
C ASP A 326 4.41 3.34 -2.40
N LEU A 327 4.84 2.90 -3.58
CA LEU A 327 5.45 3.78 -4.58
C LEU A 327 4.51 4.90 -5.07
N LEU A 328 3.21 4.64 -5.16
CA LEU A 328 2.21 5.65 -5.49
C LEU A 328 1.98 6.61 -4.33
N ARG A 329 2.01 6.10 -3.10
CA ARG A 329 1.92 6.91 -1.89
C ARG A 329 3.14 7.84 -1.74
N ASP A 330 4.35 7.32 -1.96
CA ASP A 330 5.57 8.12 -1.94
C ASP A 330 5.53 9.25 -2.98
N MET A 331 5.01 8.95 -4.17
CA MET A 331 4.76 9.98 -5.19
C MET A 331 3.70 10.98 -4.72
N CYS A 332 2.58 10.56 -4.12
CA CYS A 332 1.59 11.47 -3.54
C CYS A 332 2.23 12.42 -2.53
N ILE A 333 3.07 11.90 -1.64
CA ILE A 333 3.74 12.69 -0.61
C ILE A 333 4.72 13.70 -1.25
N SER A 334 5.51 13.27 -2.22
CA SER A 334 6.45 14.13 -2.93
C SER A 334 5.72 15.27 -3.65
N GLU A 335 4.74 14.94 -4.50
CA GLU A 335 3.94 15.91 -5.25
C GLU A 335 3.15 16.84 -4.32
N ALA A 336 2.64 16.31 -3.20
CA ALA A 336 1.90 17.09 -2.24
C ALA A 336 2.77 18.09 -1.46
N LYS A 337 4.03 17.73 -1.17
CA LYS A 337 5.02 18.66 -0.58
C LYS A 337 5.36 19.78 -1.54
N ASP A 338 5.68 19.46 -2.80
CA ASP A 338 6.03 20.42 -3.84
C ASP A 338 4.90 21.42 -4.10
N ASN A 339 3.66 20.96 -4.05
CA ASN A 339 2.46 21.79 -4.20
C ASN A 339 1.97 22.45 -2.90
N ARG A 340 2.71 22.32 -1.78
CA ARG A 340 2.30 22.81 -0.45
C ARG A 340 0.90 22.32 -0.04
N PHE A 341 0.54 21.12 -0.49
CA PHE A 341 -0.77 20.53 -0.24
C PHE A 341 -0.83 19.90 1.15
N LEU A 342 0.24 19.21 1.56
CA LEU A 342 0.39 18.60 2.87
C LEU A 342 1.82 18.78 3.42
N GLU A 343 1.95 18.65 4.73
CA GLU A 343 3.19 18.62 5.48
C GLU A 343 3.18 17.45 6.46
N ILE A 344 4.33 16.78 6.62
CA ILE A 344 4.49 15.68 7.57
C ILE A 344 5.31 16.19 8.73
N TYR A 345 4.76 16.10 9.93
CA TYR A 345 5.46 16.41 11.17
C TYR A 345 6.26 15.17 11.61
N GLN A 346 7.58 15.31 11.64
CA GLN A 346 8.50 14.31 12.18
C GLN A 346 9.13 14.87 13.44
N ASN A 347 9.08 14.09 14.53
CA ASN A 347 9.57 14.51 15.84
C ASN A 347 11.09 14.75 15.86
N ASP A 348 11.51 15.70 16.70
CA ASP A 348 12.79 15.90 17.38
C ASP A 348 13.97 16.55 16.67
N THR A 349 13.95 16.83 15.36
CA THR A 349 15.12 17.44 14.71
C THR A 349 14.86 18.70 13.88
N VAL A 350 13.61 19.18 13.82
CA VAL A 350 13.34 20.38 13.02
C VAL A 350 13.40 21.62 13.90
N ASP A 351 14.44 22.42 13.69
CA ASP A 351 14.58 23.77 14.23
C ASP A 351 13.28 24.55 14.04
N ARG A 352 12.70 25.05 15.11
CA ARG A 352 11.43 25.79 15.16
C ARG A 352 11.35 26.99 14.20
N ALA A 353 12.48 27.39 13.62
CA ALA A 353 12.61 28.54 12.71
C ALA A 353 12.33 28.23 11.23
N THR A 354 12.22 26.94 10.81
CA THR A 354 12.18 26.57 9.39
C THR A 354 10.88 25.91 8.94
N MET A 355 9.86 25.79 9.80
CA MET A 355 8.54 25.26 9.37
C MET A 355 7.85 26.28 8.45
N PRO A 356 7.68 26.00 7.16
CA PRO A 356 6.93 26.88 6.29
C PRO A 356 5.45 26.87 6.70
N ASN A 357 4.96 27.98 7.25
CA ASN A 357 3.55 28.23 7.62
C ASN A 357 2.57 28.18 6.43
N ALA A 358 2.79 27.28 5.47
CA ALA A 358 2.12 27.33 4.18
C ALA A 358 1.25 26.11 3.85
N ALA A 359 1.49 24.96 4.45
CA ALA A 359 0.70 23.76 4.15
C ALA A 359 -0.70 23.85 4.75
N ARG A 360 -1.68 23.35 3.99
CA ARG A 360 -3.08 23.35 4.44
C ARG A 360 -3.44 22.12 5.26
N ARG A 361 -2.59 21.08 5.24
CA ARG A 361 -2.79 19.80 5.94
C ARG A 361 -1.52 19.39 6.65
N LEU A 362 -1.67 18.95 7.89
CA LEU A 362 -0.58 18.46 8.72
C LEU A 362 -0.84 17.01 9.06
N ILE A 363 0.14 16.15 8.82
CA ILE A 363 0.12 14.74 9.16
C ILE A 363 1.13 14.49 10.26
N ILE A 364 0.71 13.72 11.25
CA ILE A 364 1.49 13.35 12.41
C ILE A 364 1.45 11.84 12.53
N PHE A 365 2.60 11.19 12.32
CA PHE A 365 2.72 9.73 12.42
C PHE A 365 3.23 9.24 13.77
N ASN A 366 3.82 10.11 14.58
CA ASN A 366 4.45 9.75 15.84
C ASN A 366 3.71 10.38 17.04
N GLU A 367 3.94 9.80 18.23
CA GLU A 367 3.43 10.35 19.47
C GLU A 367 4.00 11.76 19.71
N ILE A 368 3.14 12.75 19.87
CA ILE A 368 3.55 14.11 20.23
C ILE A 368 3.05 14.39 21.64
N LYS A 369 3.96 14.70 22.54
CA LYS A 369 3.64 15.17 23.90
C LYS A 369 3.06 16.58 23.90
N THR A 370 3.49 17.43 22.96
CA THR A 370 3.00 18.79 22.79
C THR A 370 3.10 19.21 21.32
N LEU A 371 1.98 19.59 20.71
CA LEU A 371 1.96 20.13 19.36
C LEU A 371 2.27 21.64 19.40
N ASN A 372 3.54 22.03 19.23
CA ASN A 372 3.94 23.43 19.09
C ASN A 372 3.89 23.85 17.63
N TYR A 373 2.72 23.81 17.02
CA TYR A 373 2.51 24.20 15.64
C TYR A 373 1.52 25.36 15.56
N SER A 374 1.84 26.39 14.81
CA SER A 374 0.96 27.53 14.59
C SER A 374 0.83 27.81 13.11
N ASN A 375 -0.30 27.47 12.53
CA ASN A 375 -0.64 27.76 11.15
C ASN A 375 -2.11 28.17 11.02
N SER A 376 -2.38 29.44 10.83
CA SER A 376 -3.73 29.97 10.66
C SER A 376 -4.47 29.48 9.41
N LYS A 377 -3.74 28.86 8.46
CA LYS A 377 -4.27 28.36 7.17
C LYS A 377 -4.55 26.85 7.20
N LEU A 378 -4.27 26.16 8.33
CA LEU A 378 -4.47 24.72 8.46
C LEU A 378 -5.95 24.37 8.33
N ARG A 379 -6.25 23.44 7.40
CA ARG A 379 -7.60 22.93 7.13
C ARG A 379 -7.77 21.46 7.55
N GLY A 380 -6.71 20.68 7.52
CA GLY A 380 -6.72 19.28 7.91
C GLY A 380 -5.60 18.94 8.88
N LEU A 381 -5.95 18.25 9.96
CA LEU A 381 -5.04 17.67 10.92
C LEU A 381 -5.26 16.17 10.96
N PHE A 382 -4.21 15.40 10.64
CA PHE A 382 -4.23 13.94 10.57
C PHE A 382 -3.33 13.38 11.63
N TYR A 383 -3.90 12.59 12.51
CA TYR A 383 -3.19 11.85 13.53
C TYR A 383 -3.29 10.36 13.22
N SER A 384 -2.20 9.75 12.76
CA SER A 384 -2.14 8.34 12.42
C SER A 384 -1.02 7.68 13.22
N LEU A 385 -1.37 7.09 14.35
CA LEU A 385 -0.43 6.36 15.19
C LEU A 385 -0.32 4.91 14.73
N GLY A 386 0.88 4.34 14.80
CA GLY A 386 1.15 2.95 14.45
C GLY A 386 0.43 1.95 15.35
N SER A 387 0.30 2.25 16.65
CA SER A 387 -0.37 1.41 17.67
C SER A 387 -1.54 2.11 18.33
N TYR A 388 -2.40 1.31 19.01
CA TYR A 388 -3.43 1.87 19.91
C TYR A 388 -2.75 2.57 21.10
N GLN A 389 -2.59 3.86 21.00
CA GLN A 389 -2.07 4.70 22.09
C GLN A 389 -3.19 5.54 22.67
N ARG A 390 -3.15 5.75 23.99
CA ARG A 390 -3.97 6.80 24.62
C ARG A 390 -3.31 8.13 24.31
N LEU A 391 -3.87 8.87 23.36
CA LEU A 391 -3.56 10.29 23.27
C LEU A 391 -4.41 10.97 24.33
N ASP A 392 -3.74 11.61 25.27
CA ASP A 392 -4.43 12.57 26.10
C ASP A 392 -4.75 13.80 25.22
N PHE A 393 -6.04 13.97 24.89
CA PHE A 393 -6.48 15.14 24.15
C PHE A 393 -6.15 16.45 24.90
N ALA A 394 -5.83 16.38 26.18
CA ALA A 394 -5.31 17.52 26.94
C ALA A 394 -4.02 18.08 26.31
N ALA A 395 -3.20 17.26 25.65
CA ALA A 395 -2.03 17.73 24.91
C ALA A 395 -2.38 18.54 23.65
N LEU A 396 -3.58 18.35 23.08
CA LEU A 396 -4.13 19.12 21.97
C LEU A 396 -5.05 20.26 22.43
N ASN A 397 -5.53 20.21 23.69
CA ASN A 397 -6.34 21.27 24.28
C ASN A 397 -5.58 22.61 24.26
N GLY A 398 -6.25 23.67 23.85
CA GLY A 398 -5.67 24.98 23.66
C GLY A 398 -4.86 25.15 22.35
N GLN A 399 -4.57 24.07 21.61
CA GLN A 399 -3.93 24.16 20.28
C GLN A 399 -4.97 24.15 19.16
N LEU A 400 -6.04 23.34 19.28
CA LEU A 400 -7.09 23.24 18.27
C LEU A 400 -7.80 24.58 18.05
N GLY A 401 -8.04 25.37 19.10
CA GLY A 401 -8.60 26.72 19.02
C GLY A 401 -7.77 27.72 18.19
N LYS A 402 -6.49 27.43 17.92
CA LYS A 402 -5.62 28.25 17.06
C LYS A 402 -5.87 28.00 15.56
N PHE A 403 -6.47 26.87 15.21
CA PHE A 403 -6.70 26.49 13.83
C PHE A 403 -8.11 26.87 13.34
N LYS A 404 -8.35 28.18 13.20
CA LYS A 404 -9.66 28.75 12.85
C LYS A 404 -10.26 28.26 11.52
N LEU A 405 -9.45 27.70 10.63
CA LEU A 405 -9.88 27.18 9.32
C LEU A 405 -9.94 25.66 9.28
N LEU A 406 -9.76 24.96 10.40
CA LEU A 406 -9.79 23.51 10.47
C LEU A 406 -11.16 22.97 10.01
N ARG A 407 -11.16 22.08 9.03
CA ARG A 407 -12.33 21.40 8.49
C ARG A 407 -12.31 19.90 8.75
N VAL A 408 -11.11 19.35 8.88
CA VAL A 408 -10.86 17.93 9.06
C VAL A 408 -9.97 17.72 10.26
N LEU A 409 -10.46 16.95 11.22
CA LEU A 409 -9.67 16.31 12.26
C LEU A 409 -9.81 14.80 12.09
N TYR A 410 -8.78 14.16 11.56
CA TYR A 410 -8.76 12.72 11.36
C TYR A 410 -7.84 12.08 12.40
N VAL A 411 -8.42 11.22 13.22
CA VAL A 411 -7.73 10.54 14.30
C VAL A 411 -7.95 9.05 14.15
N ASN A 412 -6.87 8.30 13.96
CA ASN A 412 -6.93 6.85 13.79
C ASN A 412 -6.25 6.14 14.96
N LYS A 413 -6.90 5.10 15.50
CA LYS A 413 -6.40 4.25 16.60
C LYS A 413 -6.15 5.00 17.93
N LEU A 414 -6.91 6.04 18.21
CA LEU A 414 -6.85 6.74 19.49
C LEU A 414 -8.01 6.34 20.38
N VAL A 415 -7.71 6.18 21.67
CA VAL A 415 -8.72 6.12 22.73
C VAL A 415 -8.91 7.53 23.26
N ILE A 416 -10.08 8.11 22.99
CA ILE A 416 -10.44 9.46 23.44
C ILE A 416 -11.22 9.31 24.74
N SER A 417 -10.69 9.85 25.83
CA SER A 417 -11.39 9.87 27.13
C SER A 417 -12.43 10.97 27.21
N GLU A 418 -12.16 12.16 26.63
CA GLU A 418 -13.07 13.28 26.57
C GLU A 418 -12.91 14.04 25.26
N PHE A 419 -14.02 14.52 24.70
CA PHE A 419 -14.00 15.31 23.46
C PHE A 419 -13.64 16.76 23.78
N PRO A 420 -12.69 17.39 23.05
CA PRO A 420 -12.31 18.79 23.31
C PRO A 420 -13.51 19.73 23.16
N SER A 421 -13.67 20.63 24.13
CA SER A 421 -14.75 21.63 24.12
C SER A 421 -14.68 22.60 22.94
N GLU A 422 -13.50 22.75 22.36
CA GLU A 422 -13.20 23.62 21.21
C GLU A 422 -13.70 23.04 19.86
N ILE A 423 -14.11 21.77 19.85
CA ILE A 423 -14.71 21.11 18.67
C ILE A 423 -16.22 21.04 18.90
N LYS A 424 -16.88 22.19 18.88
CA LYS A 424 -18.34 22.29 18.94
C LYS A 424 -18.90 22.81 17.62
#